data_c4a55f45f31e0d781b187e2c7780ec64
#
_entry.id   c4a55f45f31e0d781b187e2c7780ec64
#
_cell.length_a   1.000
_cell.length_b   1.000
_cell.length_c   1.000
_cell.angle_alpha   90.00
_cell.angle_beta   90.00
_cell.angle_gamma   90.00
#
_symmetry.space_group_name_H-M   'P 1'
#
loop_
_entity.id
_entity.type
_entity.pdbx_description
1 polymer ?
#
loop_
_entity_poly.entity_id
_entity_poly.type
_entity_poly.pdbx_seq_one_letter_code
_entity_poly.pdbx_strand_id
1 'polypeptide(L)'
;MGYRFGFRSGVRNRLDPFGDRLRALGQPWEIAAFLWVPAIGLGFAFWYELRARDALQDFGIFRAAALAVVHGRSPYVAATPAALAHFDKFVYPPASALLFAPVAELPSGVGRGLVFAGGLVAIVAALRLLHVEDWRCYGVALVSTPAINSLALGALTSFLVLGAAVAWRYRDQTAVAGVVVAVTAVLKLFLWPLVIWLLATRRWRSAALCVAVGAALLLGSWAVIGFAGLRSYPTLLHVLDRLEAPASYSVVALLGVTGTAETAVTVVLAVASAAAVFLAARASDGDRRGFAAAVLAALVATPLLWLHYLVLLYVPIALYRPRLTLLWFLPLLLWVTPEAHSQGVVWRIALALAVVAVVALQTAGAGLSRGSAPRLAAT
;
A
#
# COMPACT_ATOMS: atom_id res chain seq x y z
N MET A 1 47.31 65.46 13.59
CA MET A 1 47.67 64.06 13.20
C MET A 1 47.00 63.13 14.13
N GLY A 2 45.81 62.58 13.72
CA GLY A 2 45.01 61.67 14.50
C GLY A 2 44.69 60.43 13.66
N TYR A 3 45.35 59.34 13.93
CA TYR A 3 45.11 58.03 13.32
C TYR A 3 43.89 57.37 13.98
N ARG A 4 42.78 57.21 13.23
CA ARG A 4 41.68 56.36 13.62
C ARG A 4 41.98 54.92 13.14
N PHE A 5 42.21 54.01 14.08
CA PHE A 5 42.24 52.58 13.85
C PHE A 5 40.80 52.06 13.71
N GLY A 6 40.40 51.68 12.50
CA GLY A 6 39.15 50.97 12.25
C GLY A 6 39.32 49.51 12.52
N PHE A 7 38.74 49.00 13.60
CA PHE A 7 38.62 47.59 13.87
C PHE A 7 37.52 46.99 12.95
N ARG A 8 37.93 46.37 11.85
CA ARG A 8 37.05 45.51 11.08
C ARG A 8 36.92 44.18 11.83
N SER A 9 35.81 44.00 12.58
CA SER A 9 35.40 42.71 13.12
C SER A 9 34.83 41.81 12.02
N GLY A 10 35.76 41.19 11.27
CA GLY A 10 35.44 40.15 10.30
C GLY A 10 35.44 38.77 10.95
N VAL A 11 34.62 38.54 11.96
CA VAL A 11 34.29 37.18 12.39
C VAL A 11 33.22 36.66 11.42
N ARG A 12 33.65 36.07 10.30
CA ARG A 12 32.82 35.17 9.53
C ARG A 12 32.45 34.02 10.46
N ASN A 13 31.21 34.05 10.97
CA ASN A 13 30.56 32.89 11.53
C ASN A 13 30.78 31.74 10.53
N ARG A 14 31.59 30.75 10.90
CA ARG A 14 31.62 29.47 10.19
C ARG A 14 30.22 28.94 10.29
N LEU A 15 29.55 28.92 9.16
CA LEU A 15 28.19 28.45 8.96
C LEU A 15 28.06 27.11 9.67
N ASP A 16 27.13 27.02 10.59
CA ASP A 16 26.71 25.77 11.21
C ASP A 16 26.07 24.90 10.12
N PRO A 17 26.74 23.87 9.61
CA PRO A 17 26.24 23.08 8.50
C PRO A 17 24.95 22.36 8.86
N PHE A 18 24.62 22.22 10.14
CA PHE A 18 23.38 21.66 10.63
C PHE A 18 22.26 22.71 10.59
N GLY A 19 22.53 23.93 11.02
CA GLY A 19 21.56 25.04 10.96
C GLY A 19 21.18 25.43 9.53
N ASP A 20 22.15 25.36 8.58
CA ASP A 20 21.87 25.63 7.17
C ASP A 20 21.07 24.49 6.51
N ARG A 21 21.29 23.24 6.91
CA ARG A 21 20.46 22.10 6.48
C ARG A 21 19.03 22.22 7.03
N LEU A 22 18.85 22.65 8.27
CA LEU A 22 17.53 22.90 8.85
C LEU A 22 16.80 24.07 8.17
N ARG A 23 17.49 25.15 7.84
CA ARG A 23 16.92 26.27 7.07
C ARG A 23 16.54 25.87 5.65
N ALA A 24 17.27 24.96 5.04
CA ALA A 24 16.94 24.39 3.74
C ALA A 24 15.69 23.46 3.79
N LEU A 25 15.28 22.98 4.97
CA LEU A 25 14.07 22.18 5.15
C LEU A 25 12.77 23.01 5.15
N GLY A 26 12.84 24.35 5.36
CA GLY A 26 11.68 25.21 5.34
C GLY A 26 11.49 26.04 6.62
N GLN A 27 10.32 26.62 6.76
CA GLN A 27 9.97 27.42 7.95
C GLN A 27 9.84 26.51 9.20
N PRO A 28 10.12 27.01 10.43
CA PRO A 28 10.04 26.22 11.66
C PRO A 28 8.69 25.50 11.86
N TRP A 29 7.59 26.12 11.46
CA TRP A 29 6.27 25.49 11.55
C TRP A 29 6.09 24.33 10.57
N GLU A 30 6.73 24.38 9.39
CA GLU A 30 6.70 23.26 8.44
C GLU A 30 7.45 22.05 9.03
N ILE A 31 8.59 22.28 9.65
CA ILE A 31 9.36 21.24 10.35
C ILE A 31 8.51 20.64 11.47
N ALA A 32 7.82 21.50 12.26
CA ALA A 32 6.92 21.03 13.31
C ALA A 32 5.79 20.18 12.74
N ALA A 33 5.07 20.67 11.72
CA ALA A 33 3.89 20.02 11.17
C ALA A 33 4.20 18.73 10.38
N PHE A 34 5.26 18.72 9.58
CA PHE A 34 5.53 17.64 8.64
C PHE A 34 6.65 16.67 9.05
N LEU A 35 7.41 16.99 10.09
CA LEU A 35 8.44 16.11 10.64
C LEU A 35 8.12 15.71 12.09
N TRP A 36 7.97 16.69 13.00
CA TRP A 36 7.80 16.38 14.42
C TRP A 36 6.44 15.76 14.74
N VAL A 37 5.35 16.27 14.18
CA VAL A 37 4.01 15.68 14.41
C VAL A 37 3.95 14.23 13.94
N PRO A 38 4.37 13.90 12.70
CA PRO A 38 4.45 12.50 12.27
C PRO A 38 5.41 11.65 13.12
N ALA A 39 6.59 12.16 13.46
CA ALA A 39 7.57 11.42 14.25
C ALA A 39 7.05 11.10 15.68
N ILE A 40 6.40 12.08 16.33
CA ILE A 40 5.81 11.90 17.67
C ILE A 40 4.63 10.93 17.56
N GLY A 41 3.75 11.10 16.58
CA GLY A 41 2.59 10.23 16.35
C GLY A 41 2.99 8.78 16.09
N LEU A 42 3.98 8.56 15.21
CA LEU A 42 4.52 7.23 14.95
C LEU A 42 5.28 6.66 16.14
N GLY A 43 6.05 7.48 16.85
CA GLY A 43 6.73 7.06 18.08
C GLY A 43 5.76 6.63 19.16
N PHE A 44 4.65 7.37 19.34
CA PHE A 44 3.58 7.01 20.26
C PHE A 44 2.85 5.74 19.80
N ALA A 45 2.49 5.63 18.52
CA ALA A 45 1.86 4.42 17.97
C ALA A 45 2.76 3.20 18.18
N PHE A 46 4.05 3.32 17.86
CA PHE A 46 5.03 2.24 18.06
C PHE A 46 5.15 1.84 19.54
N TRP A 47 5.26 2.83 20.44
CA TRP A 47 5.33 2.56 21.87
C TRP A 47 4.06 1.90 22.40
N TYR A 48 2.89 2.36 21.98
CA TYR A 48 1.60 1.78 22.34
C TYR A 48 1.50 0.34 21.86
N GLU A 49 1.81 0.11 20.57
CA GLU A 49 1.76 -1.21 19.96
C GLU A 49 2.73 -2.21 20.56
N LEU A 50 3.90 -1.78 21.03
CA LEU A 50 4.81 -2.68 21.73
C LEU A 50 4.29 -3.14 23.11
N ARG A 51 3.42 -2.35 23.74
CA ARG A 51 2.89 -2.61 25.08
C ARG A 51 1.51 -3.26 25.08
N ALA A 52 0.72 -3.06 24.05
CA ALA A 52 -0.60 -3.65 23.94
C ALA A 52 -0.53 -5.18 23.78
N ARG A 53 -1.44 -5.91 24.45
CA ARG A 53 -1.47 -7.38 24.36
C ARG A 53 -1.75 -7.88 22.95
N ASP A 54 -2.64 -7.19 22.23
CA ASP A 54 -3.07 -7.53 20.87
C ASP A 54 -2.35 -6.68 19.79
N ALA A 55 -1.18 -6.15 20.16
CA ALA A 55 -0.39 -5.30 19.31
C ALA A 55 0.08 -6.00 18.03
N LEU A 56 0.03 -5.29 16.93
CA LEU A 56 0.33 -5.79 15.59
C LEU A 56 -0.42 -7.10 15.31
N GLN A 57 -1.76 -7.04 15.39
CA GLN A 57 -2.64 -8.19 15.23
C GLN A 57 -2.34 -9.00 13.97
N ASP A 58 -2.19 -8.33 12.80
CA ASP A 58 -1.85 -9.02 11.56
C ASP A 58 -0.50 -9.73 11.66
N PHE A 59 0.51 -9.09 12.28
CA PHE A 59 1.80 -9.75 12.51
C PHE A 59 1.65 -10.98 13.40
N GLY A 60 0.81 -10.95 14.43
CA GLY A 60 0.49 -12.12 15.27
C GLY A 60 -0.02 -13.28 14.43
N ILE A 61 -0.99 -13.01 13.53
CA ILE A 61 -1.55 -13.98 12.59
C ILE A 61 -0.47 -14.52 11.64
N PHE A 62 0.33 -13.64 11.03
CA PHE A 62 1.41 -14.04 10.13
C PHE A 62 2.49 -14.84 10.85
N ARG A 63 2.85 -14.46 12.08
CA ARG A 63 3.82 -15.17 12.89
C ARG A 63 3.39 -16.61 13.20
N ALA A 64 2.15 -16.77 13.66
CA ALA A 64 1.58 -18.09 13.95
C ALA A 64 1.53 -18.97 12.67
N ALA A 65 1.10 -18.38 11.55
CA ALA A 65 1.07 -19.04 10.25
C ALA A 65 2.47 -19.42 9.76
N ALA A 66 3.46 -18.53 9.90
CA ALA A 66 4.84 -18.78 9.51
C ALA A 66 5.43 -19.96 10.27
N LEU A 67 5.26 -20.00 11.60
CA LEU A 67 5.69 -21.13 12.42
C LEU A 67 4.99 -22.43 12.03
N ALA A 68 3.69 -22.39 11.70
CA ALA A 68 3.00 -23.58 11.20
C ALA A 68 3.60 -24.07 9.87
N VAL A 69 3.75 -23.17 8.89
CA VAL A 69 4.26 -23.50 7.54
C VAL A 69 5.69 -24.02 7.57
N VAL A 70 6.60 -23.37 8.34
CA VAL A 70 8.01 -23.81 8.47
C VAL A 70 8.09 -25.23 9.03
N HIS A 71 7.15 -25.61 9.91
CA HIS A 71 7.07 -26.98 10.45
C HIS A 71 6.20 -27.93 9.60
N GLY A 72 5.90 -27.58 8.35
CA GLY A 72 5.11 -28.41 7.43
C GLY A 72 3.63 -28.57 7.82
N ARG A 73 3.11 -27.70 8.70
CA ARG A 73 1.73 -27.74 9.17
C ARG A 73 0.89 -26.71 8.45
N SER A 74 -0.39 -27.06 8.19
CA SER A 74 -1.35 -26.11 7.63
C SER A 74 -1.64 -24.96 8.60
N PRO A 75 -1.57 -23.70 8.17
CA PRO A 75 -1.94 -22.54 8.96
C PRO A 75 -3.45 -22.26 8.93
N TYR A 76 -4.22 -23.03 8.17
CA TYR A 76 -5.63 -22.76 7.92
C TYR A 76 -6.53 -23.43 8.96
N VAL A 77 -7.55 -22.67 9.38
CA VAL A 77 -8.69 -23.19 10.15
C VAL A 77 -9.73 -23.81 9.21
N ALA A 78 -10.69 -24.53 9.76
CA ALA A 78 -11.80 -25.08 8.98
C ALA A 78 -12.58 -23.96 8.26
N ALA A 79 -12.98 -24.20 7.00
CA ALA A 79 -13.75 -23.23 6.20
C ALA A 79 -15.22 -23.17 6.64
N THR A 80 -15.47 -22.88 7.90
CA THR A 80 -16.79 -22.74 8.51
C THR A 80 -16.95 -21.37 9.18
N PRO A 81 -18.19 -20.80 9.21
CA PRO A 81 -18.42 -19.53 9.87
C PRO A 81 -17.95 -19.50 11.34
N ALA A 82 -18.19 -20.58 12.09
CA ALA A 82 -17.79 -20.68 13.48
C ALA A 82 -16.25 -20.60 13.66
N ALA A 83 -15.48 -21.33 12.83
CA ALA A 83 -14.02 -21.30 12.89
C ALA A 83 -13.46 -19.94 12.45
N LEU A 84 -14.09 -19.29 11.47
CA LEU A 84 -13.68 -17.98 10.95
C LEU A 84 -14.17 -16.80 11.80
N ALA A 85 -15.06 -17.01 12.75
CA ALA A 85 -15.49 -15.97 13.69
C ALA A 85 -14.41 -15.63 14.74
N HIS A 86 -13.38 -16.49 14.91
CA HIS A 86 -12.26 -16.20 15.80
C HIS A 86 -11.28 -15.22 15.14
N PHE A 87 -10.69 -14.31 15.95
CA PHE A 87 -9.85 -13.21 15.46
C PHE A 87 -8.52 -13.62 14.82
N ASP A 88 -8.00 -14.82 15.08
CA ASP A 88 -6.65 -15.23 14.68
C ASP A 88 -6.65 -16.14 13.44
N LYS A 89 -7.32 -15.71 12.36
CA LYS A 89 -7.46 -16.49 11.13
C LYS A 89 -6.46 -16.07 10.04
N PHE A 90 -5.60 -16.98 9.64
CA PHE A 90 -4.76 -16.81 8.47
C PHE A 90 -5.55 -17.17 7.20
N VAL A 91 -5.65 -16.22 6.26
CA VAL A 91 -6.49 -16.34 5.04
C VAL A 91 -5.70 -16.03 3.75
N TYR A 92 -4.41 -15.87 3.86
CA TYR A 92 -3.51 -15.59 2.74
C TYR A 92 -2.90 -16.89 2.17
N PRO A 93 -2.32 -16.89 0.94
CA PRO A 93 -1.52 -18.01 0.47
C PRO A 93 -0.36 -18.32 1.42
N PRO A 94 0.13 -19.58 1.51
CA PRO A 94 1.24 -19.94 2.41
C PRO A 94 2.51 -19.14 2.15
N ALA A 95 2.72 -18.66 0.91
CA ALA A 95 3.82 -17.77 0.54
C ALA A 95 3.88 -16.50 1.42
N SER A 96 2.73 -15.98 1.83
CA SER A 96 2.66 -14.79 2.71
C SER A 96 3.18 -15.09 4.11
N ALA A 97 2.91 -16.29 4.64
CA ALA A 97 3.46 -16.74 5.91
C ALA A 97 5.00 -16.88 5.84
N LEU A 98 5.52 -17.45 4.74
CA LEU A 98 6.96 -17.64 4.54
C LEU A 98 7.75 -16.32 4.52
N LEU A 99 7.13 -15.20 4.10
CA LEU A 99 7.74 -13.87 4.18
C LEU A 99 8.11 -13.49 5.62
N PHE A 100 7.31 -13.91 6.59
CA PHE A 100 7.51 -13.63 8.01
C PHE A 100 8.37 -14.67 8.74
N ALA A 101 8.72 -15.78 8.06
CA ALA A 101 9.51 -16.85 8.67
C ALA A 101 10.80 -16.36 9.34
N PRO A 102 11.61 -15.45 8.74
CA PRO A 102 12.84 -14.98 9.37
C PRO A 102 12.65 -14.24 10.70
N VAL A 103 11.46 -13.67 10.93
CA VAL A 103 11.16 -12.91 12.15
C VAL A 103 10.21 -13.64 13.09
N ALA A 104 9.65 -14.77 12.66
CA ALA A 104 8.62 -15.50 13.41
C ALA A 104 9.17 -16.14 14.69
N GLU A 105 10.42 -16.60 14.68
CA GLU A 105 11.08 -17.25 15.84
C GLU A 105 11.72 -16.26 16.80
N LEU A 106 11.82 -14.99 16.42
CA LEU A 106 12.39 -13.96 17.30
C LEU A 106 11.46 -13.69 18.51
N PRO A 107 12.01 -13.17 19.62
CA PRO A 107 11.18 -12.67 20.71
C PRO A 107 10.12 -11.71 20.19
N SER A 108 8.88 -11.86 20.66
CA SER A 108 7.71 -11.16 20.11
C SER A 108 7.90 -9.64 19.99
N GLY A 109 8.50 -8.98 21.01
CA GLY A 109 8.78 -7.54 20.94
C GLY A 109 9.77 -7.17 19.85
N VAL A 110 10.80 -8.00 19.61
CA VAL A 110 11.80 -7.78 18.54
C VAL A 110 11.14 -7.95 17.17
N GLY A 111 10.37 -9.03 16.98
CA GLY A 111 9.64 -9.28 15.74
C GLY A 111 8.67 -8.14 15.41
N ARG A 112 7.89 -7.67 16.40
CA ARG A 112 7.00 -6.51 16.27
C ARG A 112 7.76 -5.25 15.85
N GLY A 113 8.88 -4.95 16.52
CA GLY A 113 9.72 -3.80 16.22
C GLY A 113 10.26 -3.83 14.79
N LEU A 114 10.74 -5.00 14.34
CA LEU A 114 11.27 -5.18 12.98
C LEU A 114 10.19 -5.04 11.92
N VAL A 115 8.99 -5.57 12.14
CA VAL A 115 7.88 -5.46 11.16
C VAL A 115 7.37 -4.03 11.09
N PHE A 116 7.21 -3.34 12.21
CA PHE A 116 6.83 -1.93 12.22
C PHE A 116 7.87 -1.06 11.51
N ALA A 117 9.15 -1.19 11.87
CA ALA A 117 10.24 -0.44 11.25
C ALA A 117 10.38 -0.79 9.76
N GLY A 118 10.26 -2.07 9.40
CA GLY A 118 10.27 -2.54 8.01
C GLY A 118 9.14 -1.93 7.18
N GLY A 119 7.93 -1.89 7.74
CA GLY A 119 6.78 -1.25 7.09
C GLY A 119 6.99 0.26 6.90
N LEU A 120 7.53 0.96 7.90
CA LEU A 120 7.87 2.38 7.81
C LEU A 120 8.91 2.63 6.71
N VAL A 121 10.01 1.85 6.71
CA VAL A 121 11.05 1.91 5.68
C VAL A 121 10.46 1.61 4.31
N ALA A 122 9.55 0.64 4.20
CA ALA A 122 8.90 0.28 2.93
C ALA A 122 8.09 1.45 2.35
N ILE A 123 7.29 2.16 3.16
CA ILE A 123 6.53 3.35 2.71
C ILE A 123 7.49 4.46 2.27
N VAL A 124 8.51 4.78 3.08
CA VAL A 124 9.49 5.83 2.76
C VAL A 124 10.28 5.50 1.48
N ALA A 125 10.74 4.26 1.35
CA ALA A 125 11.45 3.78 0.16
C ALA A 125 10.57 3.83 -1.08
N ALA A 126 9.29 3.47 -0.97
CA ALA A 126 8.32 3.54 -2.06
C ALA A 126 8.17 4.98 -2.57
N LEU A 127 7.99 5.95 -1.68
CA LEU A 127 7.88 7.36 -2.06
C LEU A 127 9.17 7.87 -2.74
N ARG A 128 10.34 7.45 -2.26
CA ARG A 128 11.62 7.77 -2.90
C ARG A 128 11.76 7.17 -4.30
N LEU A 129 11.39 5.90 -4.47
CA LEU A 129 11.39 5.22 -5.77
C LEU A 129 10.41 5.86 -6.78
N LEU A 130 9.32 6.43 -6.29
CA LEU A 130 8.36 7.20 -7.08
C LEU A 130 8.80 8.65 -7.33
N HIS A 131 10.05 9.01 -6.93
CA HIS A 131 10.63 10.35 -7.12
C HIS A 131 9.84 11.48 -6.45
N VAL A 132 9.32 11.24 -5.24
CA VAL A 132 8.74 12.31 -4.41
C VAL A 132 9.85 13.25 -3.97
N GLU A 133 9.81 14.50 -4.47
CA GLU A 133 10.86 15.51 -4.28
C GLU A 133 10.68 16.31 -2.98
N ASP A 134 9.42 16.50 -2.57
CA ASP A 134 9.06 17.32 -1.43
C ASP A 134 9.00 16.48 -0.15
N TRP A 135 9.88 16.76 0.80
CA TRP A 135 9.95 16.03 2.07
C TRP A 135 8.66 16.08 2.89
N ARG A 136 7.84 17.15 2.75
CA ARG A 136 6.57 17.32 3.45
C ARG A 136 5.55 16.23 3.06
N CYS A 137 5.64 15.73 1.84
CA CYS A 137 4.81 14.62 1.37
C CYS A 137 4.99 13.35 2.20
N TYR A 138 6.21 13.09 2.67
CA TYR A 138 6.49 11.92 3.54
C TYR A 138 5.78 12.07 4.88
N GLY A 139 5.84 13.26 5.49
CA GLY A 139 5.13 13.54 6.73
C GLY A 139 3.62 13.35 6.59
N VAL A 140 3.02 13.93 5.54
CA VAL A 140 1.57 13.78 5.25
C VAL A 140 1.20 12.31 5.04
N ALA A 141 1.99 11.56 4.27
CA ALA A 141 1.72 10.15 4.02
C ALA A 141 1.76 9.33 5.32
N LEU A 142 2.79 9.53 6.14
CA LEU A 142 3.03 8.77 7.36
C LEU A 142 2.04 9.09 8.49
N VAL A 143 1.49 10.31 8.55
CA VAL A 143 0.49 10.69 9.55
C VAL A 143 -0.94 10.32 9.11
N SER A 144 -1.12 9.82 7.90
CA SER A 144 -2.45 9.42 7.44
C SER A 144 -2.95 8.17 8.15
N THR A 145 -4.26 8.13 8.41
CA THR A 145 -4.89 6.96 9.04
C THR A 145 -4.59 5.65 8.32
N PRO A 146 -4.61 5.56 6.96
CA PRO A 146 -4.24 4.32 6.29
C PRO A 146 -2.81 3.86 6.57
N ALA A 147 -1.84 4.79 6.63
CA ALA A 147 -0.46 4.43 6.90
C ALA A 147 -0.27 4.00 8.36
N ILE A 148 -0.81 4.77 9.30
CA ILE A 148 -0.77 4.43 10.74
C ILE A 148 -1.43 3.08 10.98
N ASN A 149 -2.62 2.84 10.42
CA ASN A 149 -3.32 1.56 10.54
C ASN A 149 -2.49 0.40 9.94
N SER A 150 -1.84 0.60 8.78
CA SER A 150 -0.98 -0.42 8.17
C SER A 150 0.22 -0.76 9.05
N LEU A 151 0.81 0.22 9.71
CA LEU A 151 1.96 0.04 10.61
C LEU A 151 1.53 -0.56 11.95
N ALA A 152 0.45 -0.07 12.55
CA ALA A 152 -0.08 -0.53 13.82
C ALA A 152 -0.60 -1.97 13.78
N LEU A 153 -1.16 -2.41 12.66
CA LEU A 153 -1.55 -3.81 12.46
C LEU A 153 -0.37 -4.71 12.10
N GLY A 154 0.78 -4.16 11.70
CA GLY A 154 1.87 -4.94 11.09
C GLY A 154 1.46 -5.56 9.75
N ALA A 155 0.61 -4.85 9.00
CA ALA A 155 -0.02 -5.36 7.79
C ALA A 155 0.95 -5.44 6.61
N LEU A 156 0.76 -6.43 5.75
CA LEU A 156 1.49 -6.61 4.49
C LEU A 156 1.41 -5.39 3.56
N THR A 157 0.39 -4.55 3.71
CA THR A 157 0.09 -3.49 2.75
C THR A 157 1.24 -2.47 2.61
N SER A 158 1.96 -2.15 3.69
CA SER A 158 3.16 -1.30 3.61
C SER A 158 4.21 -1.87 2.65
N PHE A 159 4.43 -3.17 2.66
CA PHE A 159 5.36 -3.85 1.74
C PHE A 159 4.81 -3.93 0.32
N LEU A 160 3.49 -4.01 0.15
CA LEU A 160 2.85 -3.97 -1.17
C LEU A 160 2.96 -2.59 -1.83
N VAL A 161 2.95 -1.49 -1.04
CA VAL A 161 3.25 -0.13 -1.53
C VAL A 161 4.66 -0.08 -2.11
N LEU A 162 5.65 -0.67 -1.41
CA LEU A 162 7.02 -0.77 -1.91
C LEU A 162 7.08 -1.63 -3.18
N GLY A 163 6.42 -2.78 -3.17
CA GLY A 163 6.35 -3.66 -4.36
C GLY A 163 5.79 -2.94 -5.58
N ALA A 164 4.69 -2.19 -5.43
CA ALA A 164 4.12 -1.38 -6.51
C ALA A 164 5.12 -0.31 -6.99
N ALA A 165 5.80 0.39 -6.08
CA ALA A 165 6.81 1.39 -6.44
C ALA A 165 8.01 0.78 -7.18
N VAL A 166 8.49 -0.40 -6.76
CA VAL A 166 9.56 -1.14 -7.44
C VAL A 166 9.10 -1.59 -8.83
N ALA A 167 7.88 -2.14 -8.94
CA ALA A 167 7.31 -2.55 -10.22
C ALA A 167 7.26 -1.38 -11.22
N TRP A 168 6.86 -0.19 -10.75
CA TRP A 168 6.88 1.03 -11.58
C TRP A 168 8.30 1.50 -11.91
N ARG A 169 9.18 1.58 -10.94
CA ARG A 169 10.54 2.12 -11.12
C ARG A 169 11.37 1.30 -12.09
N TYR A 170 11.21 -0.02 -12.04
CA TYR A 170 11.98 -0.97 -12.84
C TYR A 170 11.13 -1.66 -13.93
N ARG A 171 10.03 -1.02 -14.35
CA ARG A 171 9.06 -1.58 -15.33
C ARG A 171 9.65 -1.97 -16.67
N ASP A 172 10.78 -1.38 -17.05
CA ASP A 172 11.47 -1.68 -18.31
C ASP A 172 12.49 -2.83 -18.17
N GLN A 173 12.74 -3.29 -16.93
CA GLN A 173 13.57 -4.46 -16.63
C GLN A 173 12.66 -5.69 -16.51
N THR A 174 12.64 -6.52 -17.54
CA THR A 174 11.73 -7.67 -17.66
C THR A 174 11.71 -8.56 -16.41
N ALA A 175 12.88 -8.92 -15.89
CA ALA A 175 13.00 -9.80 -14.73
C ALA A 175 12.43 -9.15 -13.47
N VAL A 176 12.82 -7.91 -13.18
CA VAL A 176 12.38 -7.20 -11.97
C VAL A 176 10.88 -6.96 -12.00
N ALA A 177 10.35 -6.42 -13.12
CA ALA A 177 8.93 -6.16 -13.25
C ALA A 177 8.09 -7.44 -13.11
N GLY A 178 8.49 -8.54 -13.79
CA GLY A 178 7.77 -9.80 -13.72
C GLY A 178 7.79 -10.41 -12.32
N VAL A 179 8.96 -10.51 -11.69
CA VAL A 179 9.10 -11.09 -10.35
C VAL A 179 8.37 -10.27 -9.28
N VAL A 180 8.54 -8.93 -9.29
CA VAL A 180 7.93 -8.07 -8.25
C VAL A 180 6.41 -8.06 -8.37
N VAL A 181 5.86 -8.00 -9.59
CA VAL A 181 4.40 -8.09 -9.77
C VAL A 181 3.90 -9.46 -9.31
N ALA A 182 4.61 -10.55 -9.61
CA ALA A 182 4.26 -11.89 -9.13
C ALA A 182 4.23 -11.96 -7.60
N VAL A 183 5.30 -11.51 -6.95
CA VAL A 183 5.40 -11.53 -5.48
C VAL A 183 4.29 -10.70 -4.85
N THR A 184 4.06 -9.47 -5.30
CA THR A 184 3.01 -8.61 -4.74
C THR A 184 1.61 -9.18 -4.95
N ALA A 185 1.35 -9.77 -6.12
CA ALA A 185 0.06 -10.40 -6.41
C ALA A 185 -0.16 -11.67 -5.58
N VAL A 186 0.87 -12.51 -5.40
CA VAL A 186 0.76 -13.76 -4.61
C VAL A 186 0.63 -13.48 -3.12
N LEU A 187 1.35 -12.49 -2.59
CA LEU A 187 1.32 -12.19 -1.17
C LEU A 187 -0.09 -11.80 -0.68
N LYS A 188 -0.90 -11.16 -1.50
CA LYS A 188 -2.23 -10.70 -1.06
C LYS A 188 -3.31 -10.75 -2.17
N LEU A 189 -3.18 -11.53 -3.17
CA LEU A 189 -4.13 -11.83 -4.27
C LEU A 189 -4.96 -10.66 -4.85
N PHE A 190 -4.93 -9.43 -4.29
CA PHE A 190 -5.75 -8.31 -4.77
C PHE A 190 -5.03 -7.37 -5.75
N LEU A 191 -3.68 -7.39 -5.82
CA LEU A 191 -2.91 -6.59 -6.78
C LEU A 191 -2.81 -7.23 -8.17
N TRP A 192 -3.67 -8.21 -8.48
CA TRP A 192 -3.76 -8.83 -9.80
C TRP A 192 -3.93 -7.84 -10.97
N PRO A 193 -4.54 -6.62 -10.83
CA PRO A 193 -4.65 -5.70 -11.95
C PRO A 193 -3.30 -5.21 -12.49
N LEU A 194 -2.21 -5.34 -11.73
CA LEU A 194 -0.85 -5.06 -12.22
C LEU A 194 -0.44 -6.04 -13.35
N VAL A 195 -0.97 -7.27 -13.35
CA VAL A 195 -0.74 -8.22 -14.44
C VAL A 195 -1.42 -7.74 -15.72
N ILE A 196 -2.65 -7.19 -15.61
CA ILE A 196 -3.37 -6.59 -16.73
C ILE A 196 -2.60 -5.39 -17.30
N TRP A 197 -2.01 -4.55 -16.44
CA TRP A 197 -1.16 -3.46 -16.89
C TRP A 197 0.05 -3.96 -17.68
N LEU A 198 0.76 -5.03 -17.24
CA LEU A 198 1.87 -5.62 -17.99
C LEU A 198 1.42 -6.08 -19.39
N LEU A 199 0.27 -6.77 -19.47
CA LEU A 199 -0.31 -7.26 -20.71
C LEU A 199 -0.74 -6.10 -21.63
N ALA A 200 -1.45 -5.12 -21.09
CA ALA A 200 -1.97 -3.98 -21.85
C ALA A 200 -0.86 -3.08 -22.41
N THR A 201 0.26 -2.96 -21.69
CA THR A 201 1.47 -2.23 -22.14
C THR A 201 2.41 -3.09 -22.98
N ARG A 202 1.97 -4.29 -23.42
CA ARG A 202 2.73 -5.23 -24.27
C ARG A 202 4.06 -5.72 -23.66
N ARG A 203 4.16 -5.74 -22.34
CA ARG A 203 5.31 -6.33 -21.61
C ARG A 203 5.14 -7.84 -21.45
N TRP A 204 4.96 -8.54 -22.58
CA TRP A 204 4.62 -9.97 -22.63
C TRP A 204 5.61 -10.87 -21.89
N ARG A 205 6.91 -10.56 -21.98
CA ARG A 205 7.95 -11.31 -21.28
C ARG A 205 7.85 -11.15 -19.78
N SER A 206 7.61 -9.92 -19.29
CA SER A 206 7.39 -9.67 -17.86
C SER A 206 6.09 -10.33 -17.37
N ALA A 207 5.02 -10.31 -18.18
CA ALA A 207 3.77 -10.96 -17.84
C ALA A 207 3.92 -12.49 -17.78
N ALA A 208 4.59 -13.11 -18.76
CA ALA A 208 4.88 -14.54 -18.76
C ALA A 208 5.72 -14.94 -17.54
N LEU A 209 6.77 -14.17 -17.22
CA LEU A 209 7.60 -14.39 -16.04
C LEU A 209 6.78 -14.22 -14.76
N CYS A 210 5.89 -13.22 -14.69
CA CYS A 210 5.00 -12.99 -13.56
C CYS A 210 4.10 -14.23 -13.32
N VAL A 211 3.52 -14.79 -14.37
CA VAL A 211 2.69 -16.01 -14.27
C VAL A 211 3.54 -17.21 -13.81
N ALA A 212 4.72 -17.40 -14.41
CA ALA A 212 5.60 -18.52 -14.06
C ALA A 212 6.09 -18.43 -12.60
N VAL A 213 6.57 -17.27 -12.17
CA VAL A 213 7.03 -17.03 -10.79
C VAL A 213 5.86 -17.09 -9.80
N GLY A 214 4.70 -16.49 -10.16
CA GLY A 214 3.50 -16.56 -9.33
C GLY A 214 3.02 -17.98 -9.12
N ALA A 215 2.96 -18.79 -10.18
CA ALA A 215 2.63 -20.21 -10.10
C ALA A 215 3.65 -21.00 -9.25
N ALA A 216 4.94 -20.74 -9.45
CA ALA A 216 6.00 -21.39 -8.66
C ALA A 216 5.91 -21.03 -7.17
N LEU A 217 5.66 -19.75 -6.83
CA LEU A 217 5.48 -19.32 -5.45
C LEU A 217 4.23 -19.92 -4.82
N LEU A 218 3.10 -19.91 -5.53
CA LEU A 218 1.87 -20.52 -5.04
C LEU A 218 2.05 -22.04 -4.85
N LEU A 219 2.40 -22.76 -5.89
CA LEU A 219 2.55 -24.22 -5.83
C LEU A 219 3.66 -24.65 -4.86
N GLY A 220 4.80 -23.96 -4.89
CA GLY A 220 5.92 -24.24 -3.99
C GLY A 220 5.56 -24.02 -2.52
N SER A 221 4.89 -22.93 -2.21
CA SER A 221 4.45 -22.67 -0.82
C SER A 221 3.38 -23.65 -0.35
N TRP A 222 2.45 -24.06 -1.21
CA TRP A 222 1.48 -25.11 -0.89
C TRP A 222 2.14 -26.49 -0.74
N ALA A 223 3.19 -26.79 -1.52
CA ALA A 223 3.93 -28.05 -1.41
C ALA A 223 4.63 -28.17 -0.06
N VAL A 224 5.13 -27.07 0.54
CA VAL A 224 5.75 -27.08 1.88
C VAL A 224 4.82 -27.66 2.94
N ILE A 225 3.51 -27.43 2.83
CA ILE A 225 2.49 -27.93 3.75
C ILE A 225 1.74 -29.17 3.21
N GLY A 226 2.33 -29.87 2.22
CA GLY A 226 1.72 -31.06 1.63
C GLY A 226 0.35 -30.80 0.97
N PHE A 227 0.13 -29.61 0.44
CA PHE A 227 -1.14 -29.15 -0.14
C PHE A 227 -2.34 -29.19 0.83
N ALA A 228 -2.07 -29.26 2.13
CA ALA A 228 -3.13 -29.28 3.15
C ALA A 228 -3.96 -27.98 3.10
N GLY A 229 -5.27 -28.11 2.96
CA GLY A 229 -6.20 -26.98 2.86
C GLY A 229 -6.37 -26.39 1.45
N LEU A 230 -5.58 -26.76 0.44
CA LEU A 230 -5.70 -26.16 -0.90
C LEU A 230 -7.09 -26.35 -1.50
N ARG A 231 -7.71 -27.53 -1.36
CA ARG A 231 -9.05 -27.79 -1.90
C ARG A 231 -10.15 -26.98 -1.21
N SER A 232 -10.00 -26.71 0.09
CA SER A 232 -10.96 -25.92 0.87
C SER A 232 -10.68 -24.41 0.85
N TYR A 233 -9.53 -23.98 0.29
CA TYR A 233 -9.12 -22.58 0.28
C TYR A 233 -10.11 -21.64 -0.45
N PRO A 234 -10.68 -21.97 -1.63
CA PRO A 234 -11.69 -21.15 -2.25
C PRO A 234 -12.95 -21.01 -1.37
N THR A 235 -13.37 -22.09 -0.71
CA THR A 235 -14.50 -22.07 0.23
C THR A 235 -14.20 -21.20 1.44
N LEU A 236 -12.96 -21.27 1.98
CA LEU A 236 -12.50 -20.43 3.10
C LEU A 236 -12.59 -18.94 2.73
N LEU A 237 -12.10 -18.55 1.56
CA LEU A 237 -12.20 -17.16 1.09
C LEU A 237 -13.66 -16.72 0.90
N HIS A 238 -14.51 -17.58 0.32
CA HIS A 238 -15.91 -17.25 0.13
C HIS A 238 -16.68 -17.10 1.45
N VAL A 239 -16.42 -17.95 2.45
CA VAL A 239 -17.01 -17.81 3.79
C VAL A 239 -16.49 -16.55 4.47
N LEU A 240 -15.21 -16.25 4.33
CA LEU A 240 -14.61 -15.01 4.85
C LEU A 240 -15.28 -13.77 4.26
N ASP A 241 -15.42 -13.72 2.94
CA ASP A 241 -16.06 -12.58 2.25
C ASP A 241 -17.45 -12.32 2.82
N ARG A 242 -18.25 -13.36 2.97
CA ARG A 242 -19.60 -13.24 3.56
C ARG A 242 -19.63 -12.71 4.99
N LEU A 243 -18.64 -13.07 5.78
CA LEU A 243 -18.55 -12.64 7.19
C LEU A 243 -18.06 -11.20 7.32
N GLU A 244 -17.07 -10.84 6.51
CA GLU A 244 -16.29 -9.59 6.68
C GLU A 244 -16.73 -8.47 5.72
N ALA A 245 -17.33 -8.81 4.56
CA ALA A 245 -17.70 -7.81 3.57
C ALA A 245 -18.62 -6.72 4.14
N PRO A 246 -19.63 -7.02 4.97
CA PRO A 246 -20.50 -5.98 5.54
C PRO A 246 -19.75 -4.94 6.40
N ALA A 247 -18.65 -5.33 7.02
CA ALA A 247 -17.83 -4.47 7.87
C ALA A 247 -16.69 -3.79 7.11
N SER A 248 -16.49 -4.08 5.82
CA SER A 248 -15.41 -3.54 4.99
C SER A 248 -15.74 -2.14 4.44
N TYR A 249 -14.76 -1.50 3.79
CA TYR A 249 -14.91 -0.22 3.07
C TYR A 249 -15.15 -0.42 1.57
N SER A 250 -15.57 -1.62 1.14
CA SER A 250 -15.69 -1.98 -0.26
C SER A 250 -16.98 -1.46 -0.92
N VAL A 251 -17.03 -1.52 -2.24
CA VAL A 251 -18.24 -1.23 -3.02
C VAL A 251 -19.35 -2.23 -2.70
N VAL A 252 -19.00 -3.50 -2.45
CA VAL A 252 -19.95 -4.55 -2.03
C VAL A 252 -20.62 -4.17 -0.71
N ALA A 253 -19.84 -3.70 0.27
CA ALA A 253 -20.36 -3.21 1.55
C ALA A 253 -21.27 -1.99 1.38
N LEU A 254 -20.88 -1.03 0.51
CA LEU A 254 -21.69 0.16 0.23
C LEU A 254 -23.08 -0.20 -0.34
N LEU A 255 -23.12 -1.19 -1.23
CA LEU A 255 -24.36 -1.66 -1.86
C LEU A 255 -25.20 -2.55 -0.92
N GLY A 256 -24.63 -3.05 0.18
CA GLY A 256 -25.31 -3.92 1.13
C GLY A 256 -25.78 -5.25 0.51
N VAL A 257 -25.13 -5.71 -0.57
CA VAL A 257 -25.49 -6.94 -1.28
C VAL A 257 -24.84 -8.16 -0.66
N THR A 258 -25.52 -9.30 -0.70
CA THR A 258 -25.06 -10.57 -0.15
C THR A 258 -25.33 -11.74 -1.10
N GLY A 259 -24.65 -12.86 -0.91
CA GLY A 259 -24.88 -14.09 -1.66
C GLY A 259 -24.57 -14.00 -3.15
N THR A 260 -25.50 -14.39 -4.02
CA THR A 260 -25.31 -14.37 -5.48
C THR A 260 -25.15 -12.95 -6.03
N ALA A 261 -25.84 -11.97 -5.45
CA ALA A 261 -25.71 -10.56 -5.84
C ALA A 261 -24.31 -10.01 -5.49
N GLU A 262 -23.76 -10.37 -4.33
CA GLU A 262 -22.39 -10.06 -3.93
C GLU A 262 -21.36 -10.60 -4.95
N THR A 263 -21.51 -11.89 -5.29
CA THR A 263 -20.64 -12.52 -6.30
C THR A 263 -20.77 -11.83 -7.65
N ALA A 264 -21.97 -11.52 -8.10
CA ALA A 264 -22.22 -10.82 -9.37
C ALA A 264 -21.58 -9.42 -9.37
N VAL A 265 -21.74 -8.64 -8.32
CA VAL A 265 -21.13 -7.31 -8.17
C VAL A 265 -19.59 -7.43 -8.18
N THR A 266 -19.01 -8.38 -7.45
CA THR A 266 -17.56 -8.60 -7.41
C THR A 266 -17.03 -8.94 -8.79
N VAL A 267 -17.69 -9.81 -9.56
CA VAL A 267 -17.29 -10.15 -10.94
C VAL A 267 -17.39 -8.93 -11.86
N VAL A 268 -18.49 -8.17 -11.77
CA VAL A 268 -18.66 -6.94 -12.58
C VAL A 268 -17.57 -5.94 -12.26
N LEU A 269 -17.25 -5.71 -10.98
CA LEU A 269 -16.18 -4.81 -10.56
C LEU A 269 -14.80 -5.30 -11.06
N ALA A 270 -14.53 -6.60 -11.02
CA ALA A 270 -13.29 -7.17 -11.52
C ALA A 270 -13.15 -6.97 -13.04
N VAL A 271 -14.20 -7.25 -13.81
CA VAL A 271 -14.22 -7.05 -15.27
C VAL A 271 -14.10 -5.56 -15.63
N ALA A 272 -14.87 -4.70 -14.95
CA ALA A 272 -14.80 -3.25 -15.17
C ALA A 272 -13.41 -2.69 -14.82
N SER A 273 -12.79 -3.18 -13.74
CA SER A 273 -11.44 -2.83 -13.34
C SER A 273 -10.40 -3.26 -14.38
N ALA A 274 -10.49 -4.49 -14.88
CA ALA A 274 -9.61 -4.97 -15.95
C ALA A 274 -9.77 -4.13 -17.22
N ALA A 275 -10.99 -3.82 -17.61
CA ALA A 275 -11.28 -2.96 -18.77
C ALA A 275 -10.73 -1.54 -18.56
N ALA A 276 -10.93 -0.95 -17.39
CA ALA A 276 -10.41 0.38 -17.06
C ALA A 276 -8.87 0.44 -17.14
N VAL A 277 -8.17 -0.56 -16.60
CA VAL A 277 -6.70 -0.67 -16.72
C VAL A 277 -6.28 -0.78 -18.19
N PHE A 278 -6.94 -1.66 -18.94
CA PHE A 278 -6.62 -1.86 -20.36
C PHE A 278 -6.85 -0.59 -21.19
N LEU A 279 -7.96 0.11 -20.99
CA LEU A 279 -8.27 1.36 -21.67
C LEU A 279 -7.29 2.49 -21.27
N ALA A 280 -6.99 2.60 -19.98
CA ALA A 280 -6.02 3.57 -19.48
C ALA A 280 -4.62 3.33 -20.06
N ALA A 281 -4.21 2.07 -20.24
CA ALA A 281 -2.94 1.70 -20.82
C ALA A 281 -2.85 1.98 -22.34
N ARG A 282 -3.98 2.22 -23.01
CA ARG A 282 -4.03 2.59 -24.45
C ARG A 282 -4.02 4.10 -24.68
N ALA A 283 -4.09 4.92 -23.63
CA ALA A 283 -4.04 6.37 -23.74
C ALA A 283 -2.63 6.88 -24.10
N SER A 284 -2.49 8.17 -24.40
CA SER A 284 -1.24 8.81 -24.83
C SER A 284 -0.09 8.69 -23.81
N ASP A 285 -0.40 8.66 -22.50
CA ASP A 285 0.55 8.36 -21.40
C ASP A 285 0.17 7.01 -20.76
N GLY A 286 -0.03 6.01 -21.64
CA GLY A 286 -0.68 4.75 -21.30
C GLY A 286 0.04 3.94 -20.23
N ASP A 287 1.37 3.98 -20.22
CA ASP A 287 2.15 3.26 -19.24
C ASP A 287 1.84 3.74 -17.81
N ARG A 288 1.89 5.05 -17.61
CA ARG A 288 1.63 5.68 -16.32
C ARG A 288 0.17 5.62 -15.91
N ARG A 289 -0.74 5.88 -16.87
CA ARG A 289 -2.19 5.79 -16.64
C ARG A 289 -2.62 4.38 -16.33
N GLY A 290 -2.16 3.40 -17.10
CA GLY A 290 -2.46 2.00 -16.90
C GLY A 290 -1.96 1.49 -15.54
N PHE A 291 -0.75 1.90 -15.12
CA PHE A 291 -0.22 1.54 -13.81
C PHE A 291 -1.03 2.15 -12.66
N ALA A 292 -1.31 3.46 -12.72
CA ALA A 292 -2.13 4.12 -11.71
C ALA A 292 -3.54 3.51 -11.65
N ALA A 293 -4.14 3.25 -12.81
CA ALA A 293 -5.43 2.58 -12.91
C ALA A 293 -5.37 1.17 -12.30
N ALA A 294 -4.28 0.41 -12.48
CA ALA A 294 -4.14 -0.92 -11.90
C ALA A 294 -4.11 -0.90 -10.36
N VAL A 295 -3.39 0.06 -9.77
CA VAL A 295 -3.38 0.22 -8.30
C VAL A 295 -4.75 0.61 -7.76
N LEU A 296 -5.43 1.55 -8.41
CA LEU A 296 -6.79 1.98 -8.03
C LEU A 296 -7.84 0.88 -8.26
N ALA A 297 -7.72 0.16 -9.38
CA ALA A 297 -8.58 -0.97 -9.70
C ALA A 297 -8.48 -2.09 -8.64
N ALA A 298 -7.31 -2.34 -8.09
CA ALA A 298 -7.14 -3.29 -7.00
C ALA A 298 -7.96 -2.89 -5.77
N LEU A 299 -8.02 -1.60 -5.43
CA LEU A 299 -8.81 -1.10 -4.30
C LEU A 299 -10.33 -1.18 -4.55
N VAL A 300 -10.76 -1.04 -5.81
CA VAL A 300 -12.19 -1.07 -6.19
C VAL A 300 -12.71 -2.48 -6.38
N ALA A 301 -11.88 -3.37 -6.95
CA ALA A 301 -12.29 -4.73 -7.29
C ALA A 301 -12.25 -5.72 -6.11
N THR A 302 -11.64 -5.33 -4.98
CA THR A 302 -11.59 -6.22 -3.81
C THR A 302 -12.94 -6.26 -3.09
N PRO A 303 -13.49 -7.44 -2.76
CA PRO A 303 -14.71 -7.54 -1.95
C PRO A 303 -14.46 -7.10 -0.50
N LEU A 304 -13.22 -7.24 -0.02
CA LEU A 304 -12.78 -6.81 1.30
C LEU A 304 -11.78 -5.67 1.18
N LEU A 305 -12.19 -4.46 1.50
CA LEU A 305 -11.35 -3.28 1.54
C LEU A 305 -11.22 -2.81 2.99
N TRP A 306 -10.03 -2.92 3.54
CA TRP A 306 -9.72 -2.40 4.87
C TRP A 306 -9.07 -1.03 4.79
N LEU A 307 -9.18 -0.23 5.85
CA LEU A 307 -8.65 1.13 5.89
C LEU A 307 -7.15 1.19 5.53
N HIS A 308 -6.35 0.25 6.02
CA HIS A 308 -4.91 0.19 5.76
C HIS A 308 -4.57 -0.11 4.28
N TYR A 309 -5.50 -0.66 3.46
CA TYR A 309 -5.24 -0.82 2.02
C TYR A 309 -5.13 0.52 1.30
N LEU A 310 -5.82 1.54 1.83
CA LEU A 310 -5.84 2.87 1.24
C LEU A 310 -4.50 3.61 1.30
N VAL A 311 -3.50 3.08 2.01
CA VAL A 311 -2.11 3.59 1.91
C VAL A 311 -1.56 3.46 0.48
N LEU A 312 -2.08 2.52 -0.32
CA LEU A 312 -1.76 2.38 -1.75
C LEU A 312 -2.16 3.60 -2.59
N LEU A 313 -3.07 4.46 -2.11
CA LEU A 313 -3.43 5.71 -2.79
C LEU A 313 -2.22 6.64 -2.97
N TYR A 314 -1.24 6.56 -2.08
CA TYR A 314 -0.02 7.36 -2.22
C TYR A 314 0.83 6.98 -3.43
N VAL A 315 0.65 5.79 -4.01
CA VAL A 315 1.35 5.38 -5.24
C VAL A 315 0.88 6.22 -6.45
N PRO A 316 -0.41 6.26 -6.83
CA PRO A 316 -0.87 7.12 -7.91
C PRO A 316 -0.72 8.62 -7.59
N ILE A 317 -0.89 9.05 -6.33
CA ILE A 317 -0.68 10.43 -5.91
C ILE A 317 0.78 10.85 -6.18
N ALA A 318 1.75 10.10 -5.65
CA ALA A 318 3.18 10.36 -5.85
C ALA A 318 3.57 10.37 -7.33
N LEU A 319 3.03 9.42 -8.08
CA LEU A 319 3.31 9.29 -9.50
C LEU A 319 2.91 10.55 -10.29
N TYR A 320 1.78 11.20 -9.96
CA TYR A 320 1.26 12.37 -10.66
C TYR A 320 1.61 13.71 -9.99
N ARG A 321 1.90 13.71 -8.70
CA ARG A 321 2.17 14.89 -7.89
C ARG A 321 3.40 14.65 -7.00
N PRO A 322 4.63 14.71 -7.56
CA PRO A 322 5.87 14.45 -6.77
C PRO A 322 6.16 15.55 -5.73
N ARG A 323 5.43 16.66 -5.76
CA ARG A 323 5.49 17.77 -4.81
C ARG A 323 4.17 17.91 -4.07
N LEU A 324 4.19 18.58 -2.93
CA LEU A 324 3.03 18.77 -2.08
C LEU A 324 1.92 19.53 -2.82
N THR A 325 0.74 18.96 -2.83
CA THR A 325 -0.51 19.52 -3.35
C THR A 325 -1.67 19.09 -2.47
N LEU A 326 -2.84 19.69 -2.64
CA LEU A 326 -4.04 19.31 -1.89
C LEU A 326 -4.39 17.82 -2.02
N LEU A 327 -3.99 17.16 -3.11
CA LEU A 327 -4.24 15.74 -3.33
C LEU A 327 -3.56 14.85 -2.26
N TRP A 328 -2.41 15.26 -1.72
CA TRP A 328 -1.72 14.54 -0.66
C TRP A 328 -2.50 14.50 0.65
N PHE A 329 -3.33 15.50 0.89
CA PHE A 329 -4.14 15.59 2.11
C PHE A 329 -5.44 14.80 2.07
N LEU A 330 -5.87 14.32 0.89
CA LEU A 330 -7.14 13.58 0.78
C LEU A 330 -7.21 12.35 1.69
N PRO A 331 -6.17 11.49 1.80
CA PRO A 331 -6.25 10.35 2.72
C PRO A 331 -6.30 10.75 4.20
N LEU A 332 -5.95 12.01 4.57
CA LEU A 332 -6.12 12.49 5.94
C LEU A 332 -7.59 12.69 6.31
N LEU A 333 -8.50 12.86 5.36
CA LEU A 333 -9.94 12.93 5.63
C LEU A 333 -10.45 11.66 6.34
N LEU A 334 -9.74 10.55 6.18
CA LEU A 334 -10.08 9.28 6.83
C LEU A 334 -9.82 9.27 8.35
N TRP A 335 -9.23 10.35 8.92
CA TRP A 335 -9.15 10.53 10.38
C TRP A 335 -10.51 10.64 11.06
N VAL A 336 -11.58 10.98 10.33
CA VAL A 336 -12.95 10.98 10.87
C VAL A 336 -13.54 9.56 11.00
N THR A 337 -12.85 8.56 10.46
CA THR A 337 -13.20 7.13 10.56
C THR A 337 -11.90 6.31 10.70
N PRO A 338 -11.23 6.37 11.87
CA PRO A 338 -9.91 5.79 12.06
C PRO A 338 -9.92 4.27 12.25
N GLU A 339 -11.10 3.66 12.43
CA GLU A 339 -11.21 2.22 12.65
C GLU A 339 -10.81 1.42 11.41
N ALA A 340 -10.15 0.28 11.62
CA ALA A 340 -9.74 -0.64 10.55
C ALA A 340 -10.94 -1.12 9.72
N HIS A 341 -12.12 -1.21 10.35
CA HIS A 341 -13.39 -1.67 9.78
C HIS A 341 -14.41 -0.54 9.73
N SER A 342 -15.27 -0.53 8.70
CA SER A 342 -16.36 0.44 8.58
C SER A 342 -17.49 0.22 9.59
N GLN A 343 -17.56 -0.99 10.16
CA GLN A 343 -18.67 -1.47 11.01
C GLN A 343 -20.04 -1.40 10.30
N GLY A 344 -20.06 -1.47 8.97
CA GLY A 344 -21.30 -1.34 8.16
C GLY A 344 -21.87 0.08 8.11
N VAL A 345 -21.15 1.08 8.58
CA VAL A 345 -21.63 2.47 8.61
C VAL A 345 -21.45 3.10 7.22
N VAL A 346 -22.57 3.29 6.52
CA VAL A 346 -22.61 3.72 5.11
C VAL A 346 -21.80 4.98 4.81
N TRP A 347 -21.87 6.03 5.63
CA TRP A 347 -21.13 7.26 5.36
C TRP A 347 -19.60 7.06 5.45
N ARG A 348 -19.12 6.15 6.31
CA ARG A 348 -17.68 5.81 6.42
C ARG A 348 -17.20 5.16 5.13
N ILE A 349 -17.99 4.21 4.62
CA ILE A 349 -17.73 3.51 3.36
C ILE A 349 -17.75 4.50 2.20
N ALA A 350 -18.79 5.33 2.14
CA ALA A 350 -18.94 6.35 1.10
C ALA A 350 -17.76 7.34 1.08
N LEU A 351 -17.30 7.80 2.26
CA LEU A 351 -16.14 8.68 2.37
C LEU A 351 -14.86 8.01 1.84
N ALA A 352 -14.58 6.77 2.24
CA ALA A 352 -13.40 6.04 1.79
C ALA A 352 -13.40 5.86 0.26
N LEU A 353 -14.54 5.45 -0.29
CA LEU A 353 -14.69 5.29 -1.74
C LEU A 353 -14.66 6.64 -2.49
N ALA A 354 -15.18 7.72 -1.90
CA ALA A 354 -15.06 9.07 -2.46
C ALA A 354 -13.61 9.51 -2.54
N VAL A 355 -12.79 9.26 -1.51
CA VAL A 355 -11.33 9.53 -1.54
C VAL A 355 -10.67 8.76 -2.68
N VAL A 356 -10.97 7.46 -2.85
CA VAL A 356 -10.46 6.66 -3.98
C VAL A 356 -10.89 7.26 -5.32
N ALA A 357 -12.17 7.61 -5.47
CA ALA A 357 -12.73 8.18 -6.69
C ALA A 357 -12.09 9.53 -7.05
N VAL A 358 -11.90 10.43 -6.08
CA VAL A 358 -11.26 11.74 -6.32
C VAL A 358 -9.80 11.54 -6.76
N VAL A 359 -9.04 10.63 -6.14
CA VAL A 359 -7.68 10.31 -6.58
C VAL A 359 -7.70 9.77 -8.01
N ALA A 360 -8.65 8.88 -8.35
CA ALA A 360 -8.79 8.33 -9.70
C ALA A 360 -9.08 9.43 -10.74
N LEU A 361 -10.03 10.33 -10.47
CA LEU A 361 -10.39 11.43 -11.35
C LEU A 361 -9.22 12.40 -11.57
N GLN A 362 -8.51 12.77 -10.51
CA GLN A 362 -7.37 13.68 -10.58
C GLN A 362 -6.18 13.09 -11.35
N THR A 363 -5.95 11.79 -11.23
CA THR A 363 -4.91 11.11 -12.01
C THR A 363 -5.30 10.91 -13.47
N ALA A 364 -6.57 10.64 -13.76
CA ALA A 364 -7.08 10.57 -15.13
C ALA A 364 -7.05 11.93 -15.84
N GLY A 365 -7.50 13.01 -15.17
CA GLY A 365 -7.56 14.37 -15.72
C GLY A 365 -6.18 15.01 -15.96
N ALA A 366 -5.18 14.71 -15.13
CA ALA A 366 -3.83 15.27 -15.26
C ALA A 366 -3.12 14.89 -16.59
N GLY A 367 -3.55 13.84 -17.25
CA GLY A 367 -3.02 13.46 -18.55
C GLY A 367 -3.68 14.20 -19.74
N LEU A 368 -4.89 14.77 -19.57
CA LEU A 368 -5.57 15.52 -20.63
C LEU A 368 -4.97 16.92 -20.81
N SER A 369 -4.56 17.56 -19.72
CA SER A 369 -3.99 18.92 -19.75
C SER A 369 -2.58 19.01 -20.36
N ARG A 370 -1.80 17.91 -20.41
CA ARG A 370 -0.46 17.89 -21.03
C ARG A 370 -0.49 17.63 -22.53
N GLY A 371 -1.59 17.10 -23.06
CA GLY A 371 -1.75 16.86 -24.52
C GLY A 371 -2.13 18.09 -25.34
N SER A 372 -2.52 19.19 -24.69
CA SER A 372 -3.02 20.41 -25.34
C SER A 372 -1.99 21.56 -25.43
N ALA A 373 -0.73 21.36 -25.05
CA ALA A 373 0.31 22.34 -25.34
C ALA A 373 0.59 22.32 -26.88
N PRO A 374 0.36 23.40 -27.62
CA PRO A 374 0.68 23.44 -29.03
C PRO A 374 2.19 23.26 -29.18
N ARG A 375 2.60 22.30 -30.03
CA ARG A 375 3.97 22.26 -30.54
C ARG A 375 4.15 23.59 -31.31
N LEU A 376 4.78 24.57 -30.67
CA LEU A 376 5.31 25.71 -31.37
C LEU A 376 6.25 25.16 -32.45
N ALA A 377 5.82 25.25 -33.69
CA ALA A 377 6.60 24.90 -34.85
C ALA A 377 7.89 25.75 -34.81
N ALA A 378 9.03 25.08 -34.67
CA ALA A 378 10.30 25.69 -34.95
C ALA A 378 10.36 25.90 -36.45
N THR A 379 10.18 27.15 -36.88
CA THR A 379 10.55 27.65 -38.20
C THR A 379 12.01 28.06 -38.21
#